data_38ed35b2d5a79f0ebeb9f7dcc9da633e
#
_entry.id   38ed35b2d5a79f0ebeb9f7dcc9da633e
#
_cell.length_a   1.000
_cell.length_b   1.000
_cell.length_c   1.000
_cell.angle_alpha   90.00
_cell.angle_beta   90.00
_cell.angle_gamma   90.00
#
_symmetry.space_group_name_H-M   'P 1'
#
loop_
_entity.id
_entity.type
_entity.pdbx_description
1 polymer ?
#
loop_
_entity_poly.entity_id
_entity_poly.type
_entity_poly.pdbx_seq_one_letter_code
_entity_poly.pdbx_strand_id
1 'polypeptide(L)'
;MAAEPIVLFDNGHHKCLMFDSLVTGEGVQSNQFLIVDGKHEALIDPGGDLTYTPLSVAASRYMNIRDMDYVFASHQDPDIIGAIDRWIVHTRAKIVTSKLWARFLPHLVSSYVTNQLSGSVYDRIISIPDAGANVKFGESYLQCLPAHFMHSVGN
;
A
#
# COMPACT_ATOMS: atom_id res chain seq x y z
N MET A 1 -7.59 -19.90 9.14
CA MET A 1 -6.18 -19.94 8.71
C MET A 1 -5.89 -18.61 8.04
N ALA A 2 -4.68 -18.03 8.16
CA ALA A 2 -4.34 -16.85 7.41
C ALA A 2 -4.31 -17.20 5.91
N ALA A 3 -4.76 -16.26 5.05
CA ALA A 3 -4.74 -16.47 3.61
C ALA A 3 -3.30 -16.69 3.11
N GLU A 4 -3.14 -17.64 2.23
CA GLU A 4 -1.86 -17.87 1.55
C GLU A 4 -1.84 -17.04 0.27
N PRO A 5 -0.78 -16.27 0.01
CA PRO A 5 -0.67 -15.50 -1.22
C PRO A 5 -0.33 -16.39 -2.42
N ILE A 6 -0.69 -15.92 -3.61
CA ILE A 6 -0.18 -16.44 -4.86
C ILE A 6 1.24 -15.88 -5.05
N VAL A 7 2.21 -16.77 -5.20
CA VAL A 7 3.59 -16.36 -5.49
C VAL A 7 3.71 -16.07 -6.99
N LEU A 8 3.83 -14.79 -7.35
CA LEU A 8 4.01 -14.36 -8.72
C LEU A 8 5.48 -14.44 -9.14
N PHE A 9 6.38 -14.16 -8.21
CA PHE A 9 7.82 -14.25 -8.41
C PHE A 9 8.54 -14.48 -7.07
N ASP A 10 9.53 -15.34 -7.06
CA ASP A 10 10.44 -15.53 -5.93
C ASP A 10 11.77 -16.09 -6.41
N ASN A 11 12.86 -15.36 -6.20
CA ASN A 11 14.23 -15.82 -6.46
C ASN A 11 15.09 -15.90 -5.19
N GLY A 12 14.43 -15.83 -4.02
CA GLY A 12 15.07 -15.81 -2.70
C GLY A 12 15.41 -14.41 -2.21
N HIS A 13 15.77 -13.48 -3.08
CA HIS A 13 16.08 -12.07 -2.75
C HIS A 13 14.93 -11.12 -3.09
N HIS A 14 14.35 -11.28 -4.28
CA HIS A 14 13.18 -10.55 -4.70
C HIS A 14 11.95 -11.44 -4.66
N LYS A 15 10.83 -10.91 -4.17
CA LYS A 15 9.53 -11.59 -4.14
C LYS A 15 8.43 -10.65 -4.61
N CYS A 16 7.45 -11.22 -5.30
CA CYS A 16 6.17 -10.58 -5.57
C CYS A 16 5.06 -11.56 -5.21
N LEU A 17 4.25 -11.18 -4.23
CA LEU A 17 3.17 -11.99 -3.67
C LEU A 17 1.85 -11.26 -3.91
N MET A 18 0.82 -11.99 -4.36
CA MET A 18 -0.52 -11.44 -4.57
C MET A 18 -1.50 -12.06 -3.57
N PHE A 19 -2.32 -11.22 -2.97
CA PHE A 19 -3.43 -11.60 -2.11
C PHE A 19 -4.75 -11.26 -2.81
N ASP A 20 -5.54 -12.27 -3.14
CA ASP A 20 -6.77 -12.14 -3.94
C ASP A 20 -8.03 -12.68 -3.24
N SER A 21 -7.89 -13.14 -2.00
CA SER A 21 -8.95 -13.86 -1.28
C SER A 21 -9.01 -13.51 0.21
N LEU A 22 -8.84 -12.22 0.53
CA LEU A 22 -8.82 -11.72 1.91
C LEU A 22 -10.20 -11.32 2.44
N VAL A 23 -11.11 -10.94 1.55
CA VAL A 23 -12.46 -10.51 1.90
C VAL A 23 -13.41 -11.69 1.77
N THR A 24 -14.32 -11.83 2.74
CA THR A 24 -15.35 -12.89 2.75
C THR A 24 -16.74 -12.29 2.76
N GLY A 25 -17.74 -13.06 2.31
CA GLY A 25 -19.13 -12.63 2.24
C GLY A 25 -19.39 -11.67 1.10
N GLU A 26 -20.17 -10.61 1.33
CA GLU A 26 -20.61 -9.64 0.33
C GLU A 26 -19.63 -8.45 0.13
N GLY A 27 -18.46 -8.50 0.77
CA GLY A 27 -17.44 -7.46 0.61
C GLY A 27 -16.80 -7.48 -0.78
N VAL A 28 -16.34 -6.31 -1.23
CA VAL A 28 -15.59 -6.19 -2.48
C VAL A 28 -14.16 -6.66 -2.26
N GLN A 29 -13.71 -7.62 -3.07
CA GLN A 29 -12.33 -8.10 -3.08
C GLN A 29 -11.52 -7.30 -4.09
N SER A 30 -10.48 -6.63 -3.62
CA SER A 30 -9.43 -6.06 -4.44
C SER A 30 -8.15 -6.89 -4.29
N ASN A 31 -7.22 -6.78 -5.24
CA ASN A 31 -5.95 -7.49 -5.18
C ASN A 31 -4.89 -6.62 -4.50
N GLN A 32 -4.19 -7.19 -3.53
CA GLN A 32 -3.06 -6.56 -2.86
C GLN A 32 -1.77 -7.26 -3.28
N PHE A 33 -0.69 -6.48 -3.43
CA PHE A 33 0.61 -7.06 -3.77
C PHE A 33 1.66 -6.66 -2.74
N LEU A 34 2.39 -7.65 -2.24
CA LEU A 34 3.57 -7.44 -1.42
C LEU A 34 4.81 -7.67 -2.28
N ILE A 35 5.64 -6.64 -2.39
CA ILE A 35 6.92 -6.69 -3.09
C ILE A 35 8.03 -6.62 -2.05
N VAL A 36 8.98 -7.54 -2.16
CA VAL A 36 10.16 -7.63 -1.28
C VAL A 36 11.41 -7.52 -2.13
N ASP A 37 12.37 -6.69 -1.70
CA ASP A 37 13.72 -6.60 -2.22
C ASP A 37 14.71 -6.69 -1.04
N GLY A 38 15.18 -7.90 -0.77
CA GLY A 38 16.02 -8.18 0.39
C GLY A 38 15.30 -7.89 1.71
N LYS A 39 15.61 -6.76 2.33
CA LYS A 39 14.98 -6.28 3.58
C LYS A 39 14.03 -5.10 3.38
N HIS A 40 13.80 -4.72 2.15
CA HIS A 40 12.89 -3.64 1.78
C HIS A 40 11.54 -4.20 1.35
N GLU A 41 10.46 -3.60 1.80
CA GLU A 41 9.11 -4.06 1.55
C GLU A 41 8.20 -2.92 1.08
N ALA A 42 7.39 -3.23 0.07
CA ALA A 42 6.35 -2.34 -0.43
C ALA A 42 5.02 -3.10 -0.57
N LEU A 43 3.97 -2.52 -0.05
CA LEU A 43 2.60 -2.99 -0.22
C LEU A 43 1.91 -2.14 -1.29
N ILE A 44 1.34 -2.77 -2.30
CA ILE A 44 0.55 -2.11 -3.33
C ILE A 44 -0.92 -2.38 -3.05
N ASP A 45 -1.70 -1.32 -2.98
CA ASP A 45 -3.13 -1.29 -2.69
C ASP A 45 -3.46 -1.93 -1.32
N PRO A 46 -3.39 -1.13 -0.26
CA PRO A 46 -3.47 -1.62 1.12
C PRO A 46 -4.85 -2.19 1.50
N GLY A 47 -5.83 -2.06 0.63
CA GLY A 47 -7.18 -2.55 0.82
C GLY A 47 -8.05 -1.67 1.72
N GLY A 48 -9.31 -2.06 1.83
CA GLY A 48 -10.29 -1.46 2.73
C GLY A 48 -10.19 -2.01 4.16
N ASP A 49 -11.12 -1.57 5.01
CA ASP A 49 -11.14 -1.95 6.43
C ASP A 49 -11.31 -3.46 6.63
N LEU A 50 -12.09 -4.12 5.77
CA LEU A 50 -12.26 -5.57 5.80
C LEU A 50 -10.97 -6.34 5.45
N THR A 51 -10.09 -5.72 4.68
CA THR A 51 -8.84 -6.31 4.19
C THR A 51 -7.69 -6.14 5.17
N TYR A 52 -7.68 -5.08 5.98
CA TYR A 52 -6.52 -4.73 6.81
C TYR A 52 -6.04 -5.86 7.71
N THR A 53 -6.93 -6.43 8.53
CA THR A 53 -6.54 -7.46 9.50
C THR A 53 -6.05 -8.74 8.83
N PRO A 54 -6.77 -9.35 7.88
CA PRO A 54 -6.27 -10.55 7.21
C PRO A 54 -4.98 -10.29 6.42
N LEU A 55 -4.85 -9.15 5.76
CA LEU A 55 -3.65 -8.77 5.01
C LEU A 55 -2.44 -8.57 5.94
N SER A 56 -2.59 -7.82 7.03
CA SER A 56 -1.50 -7.58 7.97
C SER A 56 -1.00 -8.88 8.61
N VAL A 57 -1.91 -9.80 8.95
CA VAL A 57 -1.54 -11.13 9.47
C VAL A 57 -0.83 -11.98 8.41
N ALA A 58 -1.31 -11.97 7.17
CA ALA A 58 -0.69 -12.73 6.09
C ALA A 58 0.68 -12.16 5.72
N ALA A 59 0.79 -10.83 5.57
CA ALA A 59 2.04 -10.16 5.23
C ALA A 59 3.12 -10.31 6.32
N SER A 60 2.73 -10.34 7.60
CA SER A 60 3.68 -10.49 8.73
C SER A 60 4.50 -11.79 8.70
N ARG A 61 4.13 -12.75 7.88
CA ARG A 61 4.90 -13.98 7.66
C ARG A 61 6.14 -13.75 6.79
N TYR A 62 6.16 -12.68 6.02
CA TYR A 62 7.18 -12.37 5.03
C TYR A 62 8.02 -11.17 5.42
N MET A 63 7.54 -10.35 6.36
CA MET A 63 8.14 -9.07 6.71
C MET A 63 7.79 -8.65 8.14
N ASN A 64 8.58 -7.71 8.69
CA ASN A 64 8.17 -6.95 9.85
C ASN A 64 7.34 -5.74 9.39
N ILE A 65 6.03 -5.80 9.56
CA ILE A 65 5.10 -4.76 9.09
C ILE A 65 5.50 -3.34 9.54
N ARG A 66 6.09 -3.19 10.74
CA ARG A 66 6.51 -1.88 11.26
C ARG A 66 7.60 -1.21 10.43
N ASP A 67 8.44 -2.01 9.78
CA ASP A 67 9.61 -1.56 9.04
C ASP A 67 9.36 -1.39 7.55
N MET A 68 8.11 -1.61 7.09
CA MET A 68 7.68 -1.42 5.70
C MET A 68 8.09 -0.04 5.16
N ASP A 69 8.71 -0.01 3.98
CA ASP A 69 9.19 1.23 3.36
C ASP A 69 8.05 2.02 2.72
N TYR A 70 7.19 1.34 1.95
CA TYR A 70 6.15 2.00 1.16
C TYR A 70 4.82 1.28 1.20
N VAL A 71 3.75 2.08 1.16
CA VAL A 71 2.40 1.66 0.79
C VAL A 71 1.98 2.47 -0.43
N PHE A 72 1.75 1.80 -1.54
CA PHE A 72 1.25 2.42 -2.76
C PHE A 72 -0.26 2.42 -2.76
N ALA A 73 -0.84 3.59 -2.92
CA ALA A 73 -2.28 3.81 -3.06
C ALA A 73 -2.56 4.20 -4.52
N SER A 74 -2.98 3.21 -5.34
CA SER A 74 -3.12 3.41 -6.78
C SER A 74 -4.24 4.37 -7.14
N HIS A 75 -5.37 4.32 -6.42
CA HIS A 75 -6.48 5.24 -6.59
C HIS A 75 -7.36 5.30 -5.31
N GLN A 76 -8.45 6.10 -5.35
CA GLN A 76 -9.20 6.52 -4.16
C GLN A 76 -10.29 5.56 -3.67
N ASP A 77 -10.58 4.47 -4.35
CA ASP A 77 -11.70 3.61 -3.99
C ASP A 77 -11.55 3.01 -2.60
N PRO A 78 -12.61 2.92 -1.80
CA PRO A 78 -12.53 2.47 -0.40
C PRO A 78 -11.99 1.05 -0.21
N ASP A 79 -12.21 0.16 -1.18
CA ASP A 79 -11.66 -1.21 -1.20
C ASP A 79 -10.16 -1.25 -1.53
N ILE A 80 -9.61 -0.15 -2.06
CA ILE A 80 -8.19 0.01 -2.39
C ILE A 80 -7.42 0.70 -1.26
N ILE A 81 -7.95 1.80 -0.70
CA ILE A 81 -7.21 2.64 0.25
C ILE A 81 -7.94 2.91 1.58
N GLY A 82 -9.13 2.34 1.79
CA GLY A 82 -9.94 2.67 2.95
C GLY A 82 -9.29 2.41 4.31
N ALA A 83 -8.31 1.50 4.38
CA ALA A 83 -7.55 1.20 5.59
C ALA A 83 -6.23 1.98 5.71
N ILE A 84 -6.00 3.01 4.91
CA ILE A 84 -4.71 3.72 4.84
C ILE A 84 -4.28 4.31 6.20
N ASP A 85 -5.22 4.79 6.99
CA ASP A 85 -4.96 5.34 8.31
C ASP A 85 -4.37 4.31 9.27
N ARG A 86 -4.84 3.06 9.21
CA ARG A 86 -4.31 1.93 10.01
C ARG A 86 -2.87 1.59 9.60
N TRP A 87 -2.58 1.61 8.29
CA TRP A 87 -1.22 1.40 7.81
C TRP A 87 -0.29 2.54 8.23
N ILE A 88 -0.75 3.79 8.20
CA ILE A 88 0.02 4.94 8.67
C ILE A 88 0.39 4.81 10.15
N VAL A 89 -0.54 4.41 11.01
CA VAL A 89 -0.32 4.35 12.45
C VAL A 89 0.55 3.15 12.87
N HIS A 90 0.42 2.04 12.17
CA HIS A 90 1.09 0.80 12.57
C HIS A 90 2.40 0.51 11.82
N THR A 91 2.78 1.35 10.87
CA THR A 91 4.02 1.19 10.08
C THR A 91 4.83 2.48 10.07
N ARG A 92 6.03 2.42 9.50
CA ARG A 92 6.85 3.60 9.15
C ARG A 92 6.74 3.97 7.68
N ALA A 93 5.92 3.25 6.91
CA ALA A 93 5.82 3.38 5.47
C ALA A 93 5.53 4.81 5.02
N LYS A 94 6.14 5.21 3.92
CA LYS A 94 5.67 6.36 3.14
C LYS A 94 4.51 5.91 2.26
N ILE A 95 3.51 6.76 2.13
CA ILE A 95 2.37 6.51 1.25
C ILE A 95 2.68 7.11 -0.12
N VAL A 96 2.75 6.26 -1.13
CA VAL A 96 3.01 6.67 -2.51
C VAL A 96 1.70 6.71 -3.26
N THR A 97 1.39 7.84 -3.88
CA THR A 97 0.15 8.02 -4.64
C THR A 97 0.31 9.09 -5.70
N SER A 98 -0.62 9.15 -6.66
CA SER A 98 -0.61 10.18 -7.69
C SER A 98 -0.78 11.58 -7.08
N LYS A 99 -0.26 12.58 -7.78
CA LYS A 99 -0.42 13.99 -7.41
C LYS A 99 -1.88 14.39 -7.21
N LEU A 100 -2.79 13.79 -8.00
CA LEU A 100 -4.23 14.03 -7.85
C LEU A 100 -4.74 13.59 -6.48
N TRP A 101 -4.39 12.37 -6.03
CA TRP A 101 -4.92 11.80 -4.80
C TRP A 101 -4.13 12.22 -3.55
N ALA A 102 -2.87 12.64 -3.67
CA ALA A 102 -2.02 13.06 -2.56
C ALA A 102 -2.70 14.16 -1.70
N ARG A 103 -3.42 15.08 -2.30
CA ARG A 103 -4.15 16.15 -1.61
C ARG A 103 -5.39 15.66 -0.85
N PHE A 104 -5.96 14.50 -1.22
CA PHE A 104 -7.14 13.93 -0.58
C PHE A 104 -6.80 12.96 0.55
N LEU A 105 -5.64 12.31 0.51
CA LEU A 105 -5.21 11.34 1.53
C LEU A 105 -5.34 11.85 2.97
N PRO A 106 -4.95 13.08 3.31
CA PRO A 106 -5.09 13.58 4.68
C PRO A 106 -6.52 13.60 5.19
N HIS A 107 -7.53 13.67 4.30
CA HIS A 107 -8.94 13.63 4.67
C HIS A 107 -9.44 12.21 4.99
N LEU A 108 -8.70 11.18 4.61
CA LEU A 108 -8.99 9.78 4.97
C LEU A 108 -8.38 9.39 6.31
N VAL A 109 -7.50 10.23 6.86
CA VAL A 109 -6.82 9.96 8.14
C VAL A 109 -7.61 10.63 9.25
N SER A 110 -8.08 9.82 10.21
CA SER A 110 -8.84 10.34 11.35
C SER A 110 -7.98 11.24 12.24
N SER A 111 -8.63 12.15 12.97
CA SER A 111 -7.96 13.00 13.98
C SER A 111 -7.29 12.17 15.09
N TYR A 112 -7.84 11.00 15.40
CA TYR A 112 -7.23 10.07 16.35
C TYR A 112 -5.86 9.59 15.86
N VAL A 113 -5.74 9.22 14.58
CA VAL A 113 -4.47 8.82 13.97
C VAL A 113 -3.51 9.99 13.85
N THR A 114 -3.99 11.14 13.38
CA THR A 114 -3.18 12.35 13.25
C THR A 114 -2.52 12.74 14.59
N ASN A 115 -3.24 12.61 15.69
CA ASN A 115 -2.72 12.92 17.03
C ASN A 115 -1.67 11.93 17.55
N GLN A 116 -1.53 10.76 16.93
CA GLN A 116 -0.52 9.76 17.29
C GLN A 116 0.78 9.90 16.47
N LEU A 117 0.75 10.67 15.41
CA LEU A 117 1.93 10.89 14.57
C LEU A 117 2.87 11.91 15.23
N SER A 118 4.17 11.64 15.13
CA SER A 118 5.21 12.58 15.58
C SER A 118 5.43 13.76 14.63
N GLY A 119 4.62 13.90 13.57
CA GLY A 119 4.71 14.94 12.55
C GLY A 119 3.43 15.03 11.74
N SER A 120 3.45 15.74 10.64
CA SER A 120 2.31 15.87 9.74
C SER A 120 2.06 14.60 8.93
N VAL A 121 0.80 14.29 8.63
CA VAL A 121 0.42 13.25 7.65
C VAL A 121 1.11 13.52 6.29
N TYR A 122 1.24 14.79 5.91
CA TYR A 122 1.90 15.19 4.67
C TYR A 122 3.38 14.75 4.59
N ASP A 123 4.07 14.63 5.73
CA ASP A 123 5.46 14.16 5.79
C ASP A 123 5.60 12.68 5.42
N ARG A 124 4.47 11.96 5.42
CA ARG A 124 4.38 10.54 5.08
C ARG A 124 3.95 10.31 3.62
N ILE A 125 3.62 11.34 2.85
CA ILE A 125 3.10 11.24 1.49
C ILE A 125 4.19 11.54 0.47
N ILE A 126 4.37 10.62 -0.49
CA ILE A 126 5.16 10.82 -1.71
C ILE A 126 4.16 11.00 -2.86
N SER A 127 4.14 12.19 -3.42
CA SER A 127 3.27 12.55 -4.53
C SER A 127 3.96 12.26 -5.87
N ILE A 128 3.39 11.36 -6.67
CA ILE A 128 3.90 11.02 -8.00
C ILE A 128 3.36 12.05 -9.01
N PRO A 129 4.22 12.70 -9.80
CA PRO A 129 3.80 13.66 -10.82
C PRO A 129 3.06 12.97 -11.97
N ASP A 130 2.28 13.75 -12.74
CA ASP A 130 1.47 13.24 -13.85
C ASP A 130 2.31 12.61 -14.98
N ALA A 131 3.61 12.86 -15.03
CA ALA A 131 4.55 12.23 -15.96
C ALA A 131 5.06 10.86 -15.47
N GLY A 132 4.65 10.43 -14.27
CA GLY A 132 5.21 9.25 -13.61
C GLY A 132 6.53 9.54 -12.90
N ALA A 133 7.02 8.57 -12.15
CA ALA A 133 8.31 8.67 -11.44
C ALA A 133 8.85 7.28 -11.08
N ASN A 134 10.14 7.24 -10.75
CA ASN A 134 10.76 6.08 -10.14
C ASN A 134 10.90 6.32 -8.62
N VAL A 135 10.41 5.38 -7.83
CA VAL A 135 10.57 5.37 -6.38
C VAL A 135 11.69 4.41 -6.02
N LYS A 136 12.75 4.92 -5.37
CA LYS A 136 13.89 4.09 -4.94
C LYS A 136 13.41 3.00 -3.98
N PHE A 137 13.82 1.76 -4.24
CA PHE A 137 13.39 0.60 -3.47
C PHE A 137 14.55 -0.40 -3.33
N GLY A 138 15.17 -0.45 -2.17
CA GLY A 138 16.38 -1.24 -1.98
C GLY A 138 17.50 -0.86 -2.95
N GLU A 139 18.02 -1.83 -3.68
CA GLU A 139 18.99 -1.62 -4.77
C GLU A 139 18.31 -1.37 -6.13
N SER A 140 16.99 -1.53 -6.17
CA SER A 140 16.13 -1.38 -7.35
C SER A 140 15.32 -0.08 -7.30
N TYR A 141 14.28 -0.02 -8.11
CA TYR A 141 13.25 1.01 -8.06
C TYR A 141 11.89 0.46 -8.48
N LEU A 142 10.84 1.08 -7.98
CA LEU A 142 9.46 0.85 -8.43
C LEU A 142 9.09 2.00 -9.38
N GLN A 143 8.76 1.66 -10.62
CA GLN A 143 8.37 2.64 -11.62
C GLN A 143 6.86 2.87 -11.58
N CYS A 144 6.45 4.09 -11.30
CA CYS A 144 5.06 4.52 -11.34
C CYS A 144 4.76 5.10 -12.73
N LEU A 145 3.88 4.44 -13.46
CA LEU A 145 3.41 4.89 -14.78
C LEU A 145 2.00 5.47 -14.64
N PRO A 146 1.71 6.64 -15.22
CA PRO A 146 0.40 7.24 -15.11
C PRO A 146 -0.67 6.45 -15.89
N ALA A 147 -1.82 6.22 -15.26
CA ALA A 147 -2.96 5.51 -15.83
C ALA A 147 -4.13 6.49 -16.06
N HIS A 148 -4.04 7.32 -17.11
CA HIS A 148 -4.99 8.40 -17.36
C HIS A 148 -6.34 7.95 -17.91
N PHE A 149 -6.45 6.75 -18.44
CA PHE A 149 -7.61 6.26 -19.18
C PHE A 149 -8.33 5.09 -18.49
N MET A 150 -7.99 4.81 -17.25
CA MET A 150 -8.62 3.74 -16.47
C MET A 150 -9.88 4.24 -15.76
N HIS A 151 -10.54 3.35 -15.00
CA HIS A 151 -11.71 3.62 -14.18
C HIS A 151 -11.56 4.88 -13.31
N SER A 152 -10.40 5.11 -12.75
CA SER A 152 -10.01 6.37 -12.14
C SER A 152 -8.55 6.67 -12.44
N VAL A 153 -8.20 7.97 -12.37
CA VAL A 153 -6.82 8.40 -12.60
C VAL A 153 -5.95 7.91 -11.44
N GLY A 154 -4.97 7.08 -11.76
CA GLY A 154 -4.06 6.48 -10.77
C GLY A 154 -2.64 6.32 -11.35
N ASN A 155 -1.83 5.52 -10.68
CA ASN A 155 -0.48 5.14 -11.11
C ASN A 155 -0.35 3.62 -11.22
#